data_a519a100485708e1f6a5c4080c404a96
#
_entry.id   a519a100485708e1f6a5c4080c404a96
#
_cell.length_a   1.000
_cell.length_b   1.000
_cell.length_c   1.000
_cell.angle_alpha   90.00
_cell.angle_beta   90.00
_cell.angle_gamma   90.00
#
_symmetry.space_group_name_H-M   'P 1'
#
loop_
_entity.id
_entity.type
_entity.pdbx_description
1 polymer ?
#
loop_
_entity_poly.entity_id
_entity_poly.type
_entity_poly.pdbx_seq_one_letter_code
_entity_poly.pdbx_strand_id
1 'polypeptide(L)'
;PITPQVTGVVNSVTDKANQRVKKGEVLFTIDPARYQARVDRLQADLVTALHSINTLKAQLSEAQANTTRVSAERDRLYKDYQRYLKGSQARVNPFSESDIDNARQNYLAQDALVKASVAEQAQIQSQLDSMINGEQSQVASLRAQLAEAKYNLDQTTVRAPSDGYITQVLIRPGTYAASLPLRPVMVFIPEQK
;
A
#
# COMPACT_ATOMS: atom_id res chain seq x y z
N PRO A 1 27.54 -8.20 29.25
CA PRO A 1 27.84 -8.65 27.88
C PRO A 1 26.92 -7.93 26.88
N ILE A 2 27.48 -7.59 25.72
CA ILE A 2 26.70 -7.10 24.56
C ILE A 2 26.64 -8.23 23.55
N THR A 3 25.43 -8.52 23.07
CA THR A 3 25.15 -9.50 22.04
C THR A 3 24.40 -8.84 20.89
N PRO A 4 24.70 -9.17 19.62
CA PRO A 4 23.96 -8.63 18.49
C PRO A 4 22.54 -9.21 18.47
N GLN A 5 21.58 -8.39 18.05
CA GLN A 5 20.19 -8.82 17.84
C GLN A 5 19.99 -9.54 16.50
N VAL A 6 20.89 -9.29 15.55
CA VAL A 6 20.88 -9.86 14.19
C VAL A 6 22.19 -10.56 13.88
N THR A 7 22.17 -11.46 12.90
CA THR A 7 23.33 -12.29 12.54
C THR A 7 23.95 -11.81 11.24
N GLY A 8 25.27 -11.89 11.11
CA GLY A 8 25.97 -11.57 9.88
C GLY A 8 27.47 -11.40 10.06
N VAL A 9 28.14 -11.05 8.98
CA VAL A 9 29.57 -10.76 8.98
C VAL A 9 29.79 -9.38 9.58
N VAL A 10 30.76 -9.28 10.49
CA VAL A 10 31.16 -8.01 11.11
C VAL A 10 31.97 -7.20 10.12
N ASN A 11 31.51 -5.97 9.81
CA ASN A 11 32.21 -5.06 8.91
C ASN A 11 33.27 -4.22 9.65
N SER A 12 32.88 -3.66 10.80
CA SER A 12 33.77 -2.81 11.59
C SER A 12 33.55 -3.04 13.09
N VAL A 13 34.59 -2.82 13.85
CA VAL A 13 34.59 -2.90 15.32
C VAL A 13 35.31 -1.67 15.85
N THR A 14 34.80 -1.09 16.93
CA THR A 14 35.49 0.02 17.60
C THR A 14 36.86 -0.43 18.14
N ASP A 15 37.85 0.43 18.04
CA ASP A 15 39.19 0.25 18.60
C ASP A 15 39.30 0.70 20.08
N LYS A 16 38.19 1.12 20.68
CA LYS A 16 38.11 1.68 22.04
C LYS A 16 38.14 0.62 23.15
N ALA A 17 38.90 -0.44 23.00
CA ALA A 17 39.12 -1.39 24.10
C ALA A 17 39.71 -0.70 25.33
N ASN A 18 39.13 -0.95 26.50
CA ASN A 18 39.49 -0.30 27.79
C ASN A 18 39.26 1.23 27.82
N GLN A 19 38.41 1.76 26.96
CA GLN A 19 38.09 3.19 26.91
C GLN A 19 36.61 3.45 27.24
N ARG A 20 36.33 4.70 27.61
CA ARG A 20 34.99 5.20 27.85
C ARG A 20 34.27 5.43 26.53
N VAL A 21 33.01 5.01 26.46
CA VAL A 21 32.09 5.27 25.36
C VAL A 21 30.83 5.93 25.87
N LYS A 22 30.22 6.77 25.04
CA LYS A 22 28.97 7.47 25.34
C LYS A 22 27.80 6.65 24.86
N LYS A 23 26.62 6.85 25.47
CA LYS A 23 25.35 6.28 25.00
C LYS A 23 25.13 6.60 23.52
N GLY A 24 24.75 5.59 22.74
CA GLY A 24 24.49 5.70 21.31
C GLY A 24 25.75 5.62 20.42
N GLU A 25 26.95 5.58 20.99
CA GLU A 25 28.20 5.42 20.25
C GLU A 25 28.26 4.02 19.58
N VAL A 26 28.70 3.96 18.32
CA VAL A 26 28.77 2.71 17.54
C VAL A 26 29.89 1.82 18.10
N LEU A 27 29.55 0.61 18.47
CA LEU A 27 30.47 -0.39 18.98
C LEU A 27 31.00 -1.29 17.90
N PHE A 28 30.12 -1.80 17.07
CA PHE A 28 30.47 -2.57 15.86
C PHE A 28 29.33 -2.55 14.87
N THR A 29 29.62 -2.87 13.63
CA THR A 29 28.63 -2.97 12.56
C THR A 29 28.67 -4.34 11.91
N ILE A 30 27.49 -4.86 11.58
CA ILE A 30 27.27 -6.09 10.82
C ILE A 30 26.95 -5.68 9.39
N ASP A 31 27.30 -6.49 8.40
CA ASP A 31 26.99 -6.24 7.00
C ASP A 31 25.47 -6.03 6.81
N PRO A 32 25.03 -4.82 6.43
CA PRO A 32 23.62 -4.48 6.30
C PRO A 32 23.00 -4.94 4.98
N ALA A 33 23.79 -5.39 4.01
CA ALA A 33 23.37 -5.55 2.61
C ALA A 33 22.11 -6.42 2.48
N ARG A 34 22.06 -7.57 3.15
CA ARG A 34 20.88 -8.46 3.10
C ARG A 34 19.64 -7.86 3.80
N TYR A 35 19.85 -7.08 4.85
CA TYR A 35 18.78 -6.42 5.60
C TYR A 35 18.22 -5.25 4.82
N GLN A 36 19.10 -4.46 4.15
CA GLN A 36 18.69 -3.40 3.23
C GLN A 36 17.89 -3.97 2.05
N ALA A 37 18.37 -5.02 1.41
CA ALA A 37 17.66 -5.68 0.31
C ALA A 37 16.27 -6.19 0.73
N ARG A 38 16.12 -6.66 1.97
CA ARG A 38 14.81 -7.07 2.52
C ARG A 38 13.86 -5.88 2.68
N VAL A 39 14.35 -4.76 3.20
CA VAL A 39 13.59 -3.51 3.33
C VAL A 39 13.13 -3.02 1.95
N ASP A 40 14.04 -2.95 0.98
CA ASP A 40 13.76 -2.47 -0.37
C ASP A 40 12.70 -3.34 -1.07
N ARG A 41 12.80 -4.66 -0.93
CA ARG A 41 11.82 -5.60 -1.48
C ARG A 41 10.43 -5.38 -0.87
N LEU A 42 10.32 -5.35 0.46
CA LEU A 42 9.04 -5.15 1.14
C LEU A 42 8.43 -3.78 0.84
N GLN A 43 9.26 -2.77 0.64
CA GLN A 43 8.80 -1.45 0.23
C GLN A 43 8.25 -1.45 -1.19
N ALA A 44 8.89 -2.16 -2.12
CA ALA A 44 8.40 -2.34 -3.49
C ALA A 44 7.07 -3.12 -3.52
N ASP A 45 6.97 -4.21 -2.74
CA ASP A 45 5.74 -5.01 -2.61
C ASP A 45 4.57 -4.15 -2.07
N LEU A 46 4.84 -3.30 -1.09
CA LEU A 46 3.84 -2.37 -0.54
C LEU A 46 3.36 -1.34 -1.58
N VAL A 47 4.29 -0.77 -2.36
CA VAL A 47 3.94 0.17 -3.45
C VAL A 47 3.08 -0.52 -4.50
N THR A 48 3.41 -1.75 -4.87
CA THR A 48 2.64 -2.54 -5.85
C THR A 48 1.22 -2.81 -5.34
N ALA A 49 1.07 -3.21 -4.07
CA ALA A 49 -0.24 -3.44 -3.46
C ALA A 49 -1.11 -2.18 -3.44
N LEU A 50 -0.54 -1.01 -3.15
CA LEU A 50 -1.26 0.26 -3.16
C LEU A 50 -1.61 0.74 -4.58
N HIS A 51 -0.81 0.40 -5.58
CA HIS A 51 -1.05 0.80 -6.97
C HIS A 51 -2.28 0.13 -7.57
N SER A 52 -2.51 -1.15 -7.29
CA SER A 52 -3.67 -1.90 -7.80
C SER A 52 -5.01 -1.32 -7.32
N ILE A 53 -5.08 -0.89 -6.06
CA ILE A 53 -6.26 -0.17 -5.53
C ILE A 53 -6.50 1.14 -6.30
N ASN A 54 -5.47 1.91 -6.54
CA ASN A 54 -5.61 3.20 -7.24
C ASN A 54 -6.08 3.01 -8.70
N THR A 55 -5.62 1.95 -9.36
CA THR A 55 -6.08 1.61 -10.72
C THR A 55 -7.58 1.31 -10.75
N LEU A 56 -8.07 0.49 -9.81
CA LEU A 56 -9.51 0.21 -9.72
C LEU A 56 -10.34 1.44 -9.36
N LYS A 57 -9.84 2.33 -8.49
CA LYS A 57 -10.51 3.60 -8.20
C LYS A 57 -10.63 4.47 -9.45
N ALA A 58 -9.61 4.52 -10.30
CA ALA A 58 -9.65 5.25 -11.56
C ALA A 58 -10.68 4.63 -12.53
N GLN A 59 -10.73 3.30 -12.64
CA GLN A 59 -11.74 2.60 -13.47
C GLN A 59 -13.16 2.85 -12.96
N LEU A 60 -13.37 2.86 -11.64
CA LEU A 60 -14.67 3.19 -11.05
C LEU A 60 -15.09 4.62 -11.42
N SER A 61 -14.18 5.58 -11.33
CA SER A 61 -14.45 6.97 -11.70
C SER A 61 -14.82 7.11 -13.17
N GLU A 62 -14.17 6.38 -14.06
CA GLU A 62 -14.49 6.33 -15.49
C GLU A 62 -15.89 5.73 -15.72
N ALA A 63 -16.22 4.61 -15.09
CA ALA A 63 -17.53 3.99 -15.17
C ALA A 63 -18.65 4.91 -14.65
N GLN A 64 -18.40 5.66 -13.57
CA GLN A 64 -19.32 6.66 -13.03
C GLN A 64 -19.56 7.80 -14.03
N ALA A 65 -18.50 8.31 -14.66
CA ALA A 65 -18.61 9.35 -15.67
C ALA A 65 -19.40 8.87 -16.90
N ASN A 66 -19.17 7.62 -17.34
CA ASN A 66 -19.93 7.00 -18.41
C ASN A 66 -21.42 6.86 -18.05
N THR A 67 -21.75 6.38 -16.85
CA THR A 67 -23.13 6.28 -16.35
C THR A 67 -23.81 7.65 -16.36
N THR A 68 -23.14 8.70 -15.92
CA THR A 68 -23.66 10.06 -15.95
C THR A 68 -23.95 10.52 -17.39
N ARG A 69 -23.06 10.25 -18.33
CA ARG A 69 -23.22 10.61 -19.74
C ARG A 69 -24.43 9.90 -20.35
N VAL A 70 -24.54 8.58 -20.22
CA VAL A 70 -25.65 7.81 -20.81
C VAL A 70 -27.00 8.12 -20.13
N SER A 71 -26.97 8.46 -18.83
CA SER A 71 -28.18 8.90 -18.10
C SER A 71 -28.69 10.27 -18.60
N ALA A 72 -27.78 11.21 -18.85
CA ALA A 72 -28.16 12.51 -19.41
C ALA A 72 -28.82 12.37 -20.81
N GLU A 73 -28.29 11.47 -21.64
CA GLU A 73 -28.88 11.18 -22.94
C GLU A 73 -30.24 10.48 -22.82
N ARG A 74 -30.41 9.52 -21.91
CA ARG A 74 -31.70 8.91 -21.59
C ARG A 74 -32.71 9.97 -21.18
N ASP A 75 -32.34 10.90 -20.30
CA ASP A 75 -33.23 11.95 -19.81
C ASP A 75 -33.67 12.91 -20.93
N ARG A 76 -32.75 13.20 -21.88
CA ARG A 76 -33.09 13.97 -23.08
C ARG A 76 -34.14 13.25 -23.93
N LEU A 77 -33.90 11.98 -24.24
CA LEU A 77 -34.81 11.17 -25.06
C LEU A 77 -36.17 10.95 -24.36
N TYR A 78 -36.18 10.84 -23.02
CA TYR A 78 -37.41 10.75 -22.25
C TYR A 78 -38.26 12.04 -22.34
N LYS A 79 -37.61 13.20 -22.26
CA LYS A 79 -38.27 14.50 -22.47
C LYS A 79 -38.84 14.64 -23.88
N ASP A 80 -38.12 14.17 -24.89
CA ASP A 80 -38.62 14.16 -26.28
C ASP A 80 -39.82 13.25 -26.39
N TYR A 81 -39.77 12.01 -25.89
CA TYR A 81 -40.88 11.09 -25.86
C TYR A 81 -42.12 11.70 -25.16
N GLN A 82 -41.94 12.33 -24.01
CA GLN A 82 -43.05 13.00 -23.32
C GLN A 82 -43.62 14.17 -24.10
N ARG A 83 -42.83 14.90 -24.89
CA ARG A 83 -43.27 15.96 -25.78
C ARG A 83 -44.17 15.40 -26.89
N TYR A 84 -43.76 14.28 -27.49
CA TYR A 84 -44.57 13.58 -28.48
C TYR A 84 -45.89 13.08 -27.89
N LEU A 85 -45.89 12.48 -26.71
CA LEU A 85 -47.12 12.05 -26.02
C LEU A 85 -48.08 13.18 -25.72
N LYS A 86 -47.58 14.32 -25.20
CA LYS A 86 -48.41 15.49 -24.93
C LYS A 86 -49.01 16.08 -26.22
N GLY A 87 -48.21 16.12 -27.29
CA GLY A 87 -48.68 16.58 -28.58
C GLY A 87 -49.73 15.68 -29.18
N SER A 88 -49.67 14.36 -28.98
CA SER A 88 -50.70 13.42 -29.46
C SER A 88 -52.04 13.57 -28.75
N GLN A 89 -52.08 14.13 -27.56
CA GLN A 89 -53.30 14.42 -26.79
C GLN A 89 -53.91 15.77 -27.13
N ALA A 90 -53.27 16.57 -27.96
CA ALA A 90 -53.79 17.84 -28.41
C ALA A 90 -54.94 17.68 -29.42
N ARG A 91 -55.75 18.72 -29.54
CA ARG A 91 -56.94 18.73 -30.43
C ARG A 91 -56.57 18.50 -31.91
N VAL A 92 -55.36 18.88 -32.29
CA VAL A 92 -54.72 18.56 -33.58
C VAL A 92 -53.40 17.89 -33.24
N ASN A 93 -53.26 16.59 -33.50
CA ASN A 93 -52.03 15.85 -33.25
C ASN A 93 -51.03 16.18 -34.39
N PRO A 94 -49.88 16.87 -34.09
CA PRO A 94 -48.89 17.17 -35.09
C PRO A 94 -47.93 15.97 -35.35
N PHE A 95 -48.04 14.87 -34.62
CA PHE A 95 -47.12 13.73 -34.69
C PHE A 95 -47.85 12.47 -35.17
N SER A 96 -47.20 11.66 -36.00
CA SER A 96 -47.68 10.35 -36.39
C SER A 96 -47.53 9.34 -35.24
N GLU A 97 -48.27 8.24 -35.26
CA GLU A 97 -48.08 7.12 -34.33
C GLU A 97 -46.67 6.56 -34.44
N SER A 98 -46.12 6.50 -35.66
CA SER A 98 -44.74 6.07 -35.91
C SER A 98 -43.69 6.96 -35.22
N ASP A 99 -43.92 8.29 -35.18
CA ASP A 99 -43.03 9.23 -34.51
C ASP A 99 -43.00 9.00 -33.00
N ILE A 100 -44.19 8.75 -32.41
CA ILE A 100 -44.34 8.47 -30.99
C ILE A 100 -43.70 7.14 -30.63
N ASP A 101 -43.90 6.09 -31.44
CA ASP A 101 -43.28 4.78 -31.23
C ASP A 101 -41.77 4.83 -31.37
N ASN A 102 -41.24 5.55 -32.36
CA ASN A 102 -39.79 5.74 -32.53
C ASN A 102 -39.18 6.47 -31.33
N ALA A 103 -39.80 7.53 -30.84
CA ALA A 103 -39.34 8.25 -29.66
C ALA A 103 -39.34 7.35 -28.42
N ARG A 104 -40.37 6.52 -28.26
CA ARG A 104 -40.46 5.53 -27.20
C ARG A 104 -39.35 4.48 -27.30
N GLN A 105 -39.13 3.91 -28.47
CA GLN A 105 -38.07 2.90 -28.68
C GLN A 105 -36.69 3.46 -28.44
N ASN A 106 -36.40 4.67 -28.88
CA ASN A 106 -35.15 5.36 -28.62
C ASN A 106 -34.90 5.58 -27.12
N TYR A 107 -35.92 6.00 -26.39
CA TYR A 107 -35.85 6.14 -24.93
C TYR A 107 -35.59 4.78 -24.25
N LEU A 108 -36.35 3.72 -24.62
CA LEU A 108 -36.18 2.38 -24.02
C LEU A 108 -34.80 1.78 -24.32
N ALA A 109 -34.28 1.97 -25.53
CA ALA A 109 -32.95 1.52 -25.89
C ALA A 109 -31.86 2.22 -25.04
N GLN A 110 -32.01 3.52 -24.86
CA GLN A 110 -31.08 4.27 -24.03
C GLN A 110 -31.21 3.93 -22.53
N ASP A 111 -32.42 3.66 -22.04
CA ASP A 111 -32.64 3.20 -20.66
C ASP A 111 -31.98 1.84 -20.41
N ALA A 112 -31.98 0.95 -21.38
CA ALA A 112 -31.23 -0.33 -21.32
C ALA A 112 -29.71 -0.09 -21.23
N LEU A 113 -29.18 0.90 -21.95
CA LEU A 113 -27.75 1.26 -21.86
C LEU A 113 -27.41 1.85 -20.48
N VAL A 114 -28.31 2.64 -19.89
CA VAL A 114 -28.12 3.16 -18.51
C VAL A 114 -28.07 1.98 -17.52
N LYS A 115 -28.99 1.03 -17.63
CA LYS A 115 -29.00 -0.15 -16.76
C LYS A 115 -27.73 -0.98 -16.91
N ALA A 116 -27.23 -1.16 -18.12
CA ALA A 116 -25.96 -1.85 -18.37
C ALA A 116 -24.77 -1.11 -17.75
N SER A 117 -24.71 0.21 -17.88
CA SER A 117 -23.61 1.02 -17.30
C SER A 117 -23.66 1.04 -15.77
N VAL A 118 -24.84 1.04 -15.16
CA VAL A 118 -25.02 0.92 -13.70
C VAL A 118 -24.55 -0.45 -13.22
N ALA A 119 -24.86 -1.52 -13.95
CA ALA A 119 -24.40 -2.87 -13.62
C ALA A 119 -22.87 -3.00 -13.70
N GLU A 120 -22.25 -2.41 -14.74
CA GLU A 120 -20.79 -2.35 -14.89
C GLU A 120 -20.15 -1.58 -13.72
N GLN A 121 -20.69 -0.41 -13.38
CA GLN A 121 -20.22 0.36 -12.22
C GLN A 121 -20.34 -0.44 -10.92
N ALA A 122 -21.45 -1.15 -10.70
CA ALA A 122 -21.65 -2.00 -9.53
C ALA A 122 -20.66 -3.16 -9.49
N GLN A 123 -20.32 -3.75 -10.63
CA GLN A 123 -19.30 -4.80 -10.73
C GLN A 123 -17.92 -4.28 -10.32
N ILE A 124 -17.50 -3.14 -10.85
CA ILE A 124 -16.20 -2.53 -10.50
C ILE A 124 -16.17 -2.15 -9.02
N GLN A 125 -17.27 -1.59 -8.49
CA GLN A 125 -17.39 -1.26 -7.06
C GLN A 125 -17.25 -2.51 -6.19
N SER A 126 -17.91 -3.61 -6.55
CA SER A 126 -17.79 -4.89 -5.83
C SER A 126 -16.38 -5.46 -5.86
N GLN A 127 -15.68 -5.35 -7.01
CA GLN A 127 -14.28 -5.73 -7.12
C GLN A 127 -13.40 -4.87 -6.22
N LEU A 128 -13.61 -3.55 -6.21
CA LEU A 128 -12.88 -2.62 -5.36
C LEU A 128 -13.10 -2.92 -3.88
N ASP A 129 -14.34 -3.16 -3.46
CA ASP A 129 -14.68 -3.49 -2.06
C ASP A 129 -14.03 -4.82 -1.63
N SER A 130 -14.05 -5.82 -2.50
CA SER A 130 -13.38 -7.10 -2.27
C SER A 130 -11.86 -6.94 -2.15
N MET A 131 -11.24 -6.15 -3.01
CA MET A 131 -9.80 -5.88 -2.94
C MET A 131 -9.43 -5.02 -1.73
N ILE A 132 -10.21 -3.99 -1.40
CA ILE A 132 -9.95 -3.16 -0.21
C ILE A 132 -9.94 -4.02 1.05
N ASN A 133 -10.88 -4.95 1.22
CA ASN A 133 -10.93 -5.85 2.37
C ASN A 133 -9.75 -6.84 2.38
N GLY A 134 -9.41 -7.45 1.25
CA GLY A 134 -8.27 -8.37 1.11
C GLY A 134 -6.92 -7.66 1.18
N GLU A 135 -6.77 -6.50 0.54
CA GLU A 135 -5.52 -5.73 0.55
C GLU A 135 -5.31 -4.91 1.80
N GLN A 136 -6.34 -4.51 2.55
CA GLN A 136 -6.11 -3.89 3.87
C GLN A 136 -5.38 -4.85 4.80
N SER A 137 -5.71 -6.14 4.81
CA SER A 137 -4.97 -7.13 5.59
C SER A 137 -3.58 -7.39 5.01
N GLN A 138 -3.42 -7.43 3.69
CA GLN A 138 -2.12 -7.58 3.02
C GLN A 138 -1.23 -6.36 3.25
N VAL A 139 -1.75 -5.15 3.08
CA VAL A 139 -1.04 -3.89 3.34
C VAL A 139 -0.64 -3.78 4.80
N ALA A 140 -1.51 -4.14 5.73
CA ALA A 140 -1.19 -4.18 7.15
C ALA A 140 -0.07 -5.19 7.46
N SER A 141 -0.13 -6.38 6.87
CA SER A 141 0.92 -7.40 6.98
C SER A 141 2.25 -6.93 6.41
N LEU A 142 2.24 -6.34 5.21
CA LEU A 142 3.46 -5.79 4.58
C LEU A 142 4.06 -4.63 5.40
N ARG A 143 3.23 -3.77 5.98
CA ARG A 143 3.70 -2.70 6.86
C ARG A 143 4.35 -3.25 8.13
N ALA A 144 3.76 -4.28 8.74
CA ALA A 144 4.34 -4.94 9.91
C ALA A 144 5.69 -5.60 9.56
N GLN A 145 5.76 -6.33 8.46
CA GLN A 145 7.01 -6.96 7.97
C GLN A 145 8.08 -5.91 7.63
N LEU A 146 7.66 -4.77 7.03
CA LEU A 146 8.58 -3.67 6.72
C LEU A 146 9.13 -3.02 7.99
N ALA A 147 8.28 -2.85 9.02
CA ALA A 147 8.72 -2.32 10.32
C ALA A 147 9.74 -3.25 10.99
N GLU A 148 9.48 -4.58 10.97
CA GLU A 148 10.42 -5.59 11.45
C GLU A 148 11.74 -5.57 10.66
N ALA A 149 11.67 -5.51 9.33
CA ALA A 149 12.85 -5.46 8.48
C ALA A 149 13.70 -4.20 8.72
N LYS A 150 13.06 -3.04 8.92
CA LYS A 150 13.74 -1.78 9.29
C LYS A 150 14.37 -1.87 10.67
N TYR A 151 13.69 -2.47 11.64
CA TYR A 151 14.26 -2.72 12.95
C TYR A 151 15.50 -3.60 12.84
N ASN A 152 15.43 -4.72 12.12
CA ASN A 152 16.56 -5.61 11.93
C ASN A 152 17.73 -4.93 11.20
N LEU A 153 17.44 -4.05 10.24
CA LEU A 153 18.45 -3.23 9.58
C LEU A 153 19.14 -2.28 10.57
N ASP A 154 18.37 -1.61 11.43
CA ASP A 154 18.93 -0.73 12.47
C ASP A 154 19.82 -1.52 13.44
N GLN A 155 19.43 -2.74 13.80
CA GLN A 155 20.20 -3.62 14.67
C GLN A 155 21.52 -4.13 14.06
N THR A 156 21.78 -3.91 12.76
CA THR A 156 23.10 -4.17 12.16
C THR A 156 24.18 -3.19 12.67
N THR A 157 23.77 -2.05 13.21
CA THR A 157 24.64 -1.08 13.88
C THR A 157 24.45 -1.18 15.38
N VAL A 158 25.34 -1.88 16.05
CA VAL A 158 25.26 -2.09 17.49
C VAL A 158 25.86 -0.89 18.22
N ARG A 159 25.09 -0.31 19.11
CA ARG A 159 25.44 0.93 19.85
C ARG A 159 25.50 0.69 21.35
N ALA A 160 26.24 1.55 22.04
CA ALA A 160 26.30 1.55 23.51
C ALA A 160 24.94 1.91 24.11
N PRO A 161 24.38 1.10 25.03
CA PRO A 161 23.06 1.35 25.64
C PRO A 161 23.07 2.50 26.65
N SER A 162 24.21 2.80 27.21
CA SER A 162 24.45 3.89 28.20
C SER A 162 25.89 4.36 28.12
N ASP A 163 26.24 5.38 28.89
CA ASP A 163 27.64 5.73 29.13
C ASP A 163 28.33 4.60 29.92
N GLY A 164 29.56 4.29 29.59
CA GLY A 164 30.29 3.19 30.24
C GLY A 164 31.62 2.91 29.60
N TYR A 165 32.18 1.76 29.94
CA TYR A 165 33.51 1.31 29.49
C TYR A 165 33.41 -0.03 28.75
N ILE A 166 34.18 -0.17 27.66
CA ILE A 166 34.40 -1.42 26.97
C ILE A 166 35.62 -2.09 27.60
N THR A 167 35.44 -3.29 28.17
CA THR A 167 36.56 -3.99 28.83
C THR A 167 37.17 -5.08 27.94
N GLN A 168 36.38 -5.72 27.12
CA GLN A 168 36.84 -6.75 26.20
C GLN A 168 36.12 -6.69 24.86
N VAL A 169 36.84 -6.77 23.76
CA VAL A 169 36.37 -6.90 22.40
C VAL A 169 36.80 -8.26 21.89
N LEU A 170 35.85 -9.19 21.73
CA LEU A 170 36.09 -10.59 21.37
C LEU A 170 35.84 -10.87 19.89
N ILE A 171 35.39 -9.88 19.14
CA ILE A 171 35.11 -9.98 17.70
C ILE A 171 36.09 -9.12 16.89
N ARG A 172 36.26 -9.52 15.62
CA ARG A 172 37.10 -8.78 14.64
C ARG A 172 36.32 -8.60 13.34
N PRO A 173 36.62 -7.58 12.55
CA PRO A 173 36.12 -7.47 11.19
C PRO A 173 36.34 -8.77 10.41
N GLY A 174 35.33 -9.21 9.64
CA GLY A 174 35.34 -10.46 8.89
C GLY A 174 34.84 -11.69 9.68
N THR A 175 34.64 -11.60 11.01
CA THR A 175 34.05 -12.71 11.78
C THR A 175 32.53 -12.73 11.66
N TYR A 176 31.93 -13.89 11.84
CA TYR A 176 30.49 -14.05 11.84
C TYR A 176 29.94 -13.85 13.25
N ALA A 177 29.07 -12.86 13.41
CA ALA A 177 28.35 -12.61 14.65
C ALA A 177 26.98 -13.29 14.62
N ALA A 178 26.62 -14.03 15.67
CA ALA A 178 25.32 -14.70 15.81
C ALA A 178 24.48 -14.04 16.91
N SER A 179 23.17 -13.99 16.74
CA SER A 179 22.23 -13.41 17.70
C SER A 179 22.13 -14.20 19.01
N LEU A 180 22.53 -15.47 18.99
CA LEU A 180 22.63 -16.35 20.16
C LEU A 180 24.06 -16.90 20.28
N PRO A 181 25.05 -16.07 20.59
CA PRO A 181 26.41 -16.53 20.71
C PRO A 181 26.59 -17.36 21.99
N LEU A 182 27.30 -18.47 21.89
CA LEU A 182 27.76 -19.25 23.04
C LEU A 182 28.77 -18.47 23.90
N ARG A 183 29.32 -17.39 23.35
CA ARG A 183 30.24 -16.47 24.02
C ARG A 183 29.84 -15.02 23.73
N PRO A 184 29.95 -14.11 24.71
CA PRO A 184 29.66 -12.70 24.48
C PRO A 184 30.63 -12.13 23.43
N VAL A 185 30.15 -11.27 22.56
CA VAL A 185 30.96 -10.59 21.52
C VAL A 185 31.77 -9.43 22.08
N MET A 186 31.23 -8.81 23.15
CA MET A 186 31.86 -7.65 23.81
C MET A 186 31.39 -7.58 25.27
N VAL A 187 32.30 -7.16 26.15
CA VAL A 187 31.97 -6.88 27.55
C VAL A 187 31.92 -5.37 27.76
N PHE A 188 30.79 -4.89 28.17
CA PHE A 188 30.52 -3.48 28.47
C PHE A 188 30.11 -3.34 29.94
N ILE A 189 30.67 -2.35 30.62
CA ILE A 189 30.37 -2.01 31.99
C ILE A 189 29.70 -0.61 31.98
N PRO A 190 28.41 -0.51 32.37
CA PRO A 190 27.76 0.79 32.47
C PRO A 190 28.37 1.60 33.60
N GLU A 191 28.46 2.90 33.41
CA GLU A 191 28.84 3.82 34.46
C GLU A 191 27.64 3.96 35.44
N GLN A 192 27.83 3.56 36.69
CA GLN A 192 26.82 3.77 37.72
C GLN A 192 26.81 5.27 38.08
N LYS A 193 25.63 5.88 38.01
CA LYS A 193 25.40 7.23 38.57
C LYS A 193 25.28 7.16 40.08
#